data_c5826c3408a30b8cc58c805e49af6413
#
_entry.id   c5826c3408a30b8cc58c805e49af6413
#
_cell.length_a   1.000
_cell.length_b   1.000
_cell.length_c   1.000
_cell.angle_alpha   90.00
_cell.angle_beta   90.00
_cell.angle_gamma   90.00
#
_symmetry.space_group_name_H-M   'P 1'
#
loop_
_entity.id
_entity.type
_entity.pdbx_description
1 polymer ?
#
loop_
_entity_poly.entity_id
_entity_poly.type
_entity_poly.pdbx_seq_one_letter_code
_entity_poly.pdbx_strand_id
1 'polypeptide(L)'
;YPVRVSGRDPGGSGVLDTVEPRPGIVVATPGAEPRVEGGYAAALLLDGRLMIDRPDLRAAEEAVRRWIAAVSLVRPASDGGTVVVVADPALPAVQAVVRGDPAGFAARELSERELLRLPPAWRVAELTGRPGDVADLLGHVRLPGSAAVLGPVPVVPSPRSADQEPRVRALVTVPRREGPELAAALHAASAVRSARKEGGPVTVRVDPAALG
;
A
#
# COMPACT_ATOMS: atom_id res chain seq x y z
N TYR A 1 8.84 -3.50 35.73
CA TYR A 1 7.53 -3.22 35.16
C TYR A 1 7.01 -4.46 34.44
N PRO A 2 5.72 -4.83 34.58
CA PRO A 2 5.14 -5.92 33.83
C PRO A 2 5.13 -5.59 32.34
N VAL A 3 5.41 -6.60 31.49
CA VAL A 3 5.37 -6.49 30.04
C VAL A 3 4.15 -7.25 29.52
N ARG A 4 3.37 -6.65 28.63
CA ARG A 4 2.25 -7.27 27.92
C ARG A 4 2.53 -7.22 26.42
N VAL A 5 2.14 -8.27 25.71
CA VAL A 5 2.30 -8.35 24.24
C VAL A 5 0.91 -8.37 23.61
N SER A 6 0.70 -7.54 22.60
CA SER A 6 -0.53 -7.49 21.81
C SER A 6 -0.17 -7.68 20.32
N GLY A 7 -0.69 -8.73 19.70
CA GLY A 7 -0.40 -9.04 18.31
C GLY A 7 -0.97 -10.39 17.88
N ARG A 8 -0.88 -10.67 16.60
CA ARG A 8 -1.37 -11.93 16.00
C ARG A 8 -0.29 -13.02 15.92
N ASP A 9 0.70 -12.99 16.79
CA ASP A 9 1.77 -13.98 16.77
C ASP A 9 1.29 -15.34 17.32
N PRO A 10 1.71 -16.48 16.73
CA PRO A 10 1.26 -17.83 17.15
C PRO A 10 1.57 -18.20 18.61
N GLY A 11 2.44 -17.45 19.29
CA GLY A 11 2.78 -17.63 20.71
C GLY A 11 2.34 -16.49 21.64
N GLY A 12 1.59 -15.50 21.13
CA GLY A 12 1.18 -14.32 21.90
C GLY A 12 -0.21 -14.45 22.52
N SER A 13 -0.51 -13.57 23.46
CA SER A 13 -1.82 -13.49 24.16
C SER A 13 -2.98 -13.04 23.26
N GLY A 14 -2.78 -12.97 21.94
CA GLY A 14 -3.73 -12.39 21.00
C GLY A 14 -3.71 -10.87 20.96
N VAL A 15 -4.65 -10.27 20.23
CA VAL A 15 -4.83 -8.82 20.19
C VAL A 15 -5.62 -8.38 21.42
N LEU A 16 -5.04 -7.47 22.20
CA LEU A 16 -5.70 -6.88 23.37
C LEU A 16 -6.47 -5.62 22.95
N ASP A 17 -7.70 -5.48 23.36
CA ASP A 17 -8.49 -4.25 23.11
C ASP A 17 -8.12 -3.13 24.09
N THR A 18 -7.93 -3.50 25.37
CA THR A 18 -7.64 -2.57 26.47
C THR A 18 -6.61 -3.14 27.43
N VAL A 19 -5.93 -2.25 28.16
CA VAL A 19 -5.07 -2.58 29.30
C VAL A 19 -5.41 -1.69 30.49
N GLU A 20 -5.15 -2.19 31.71
CA GLU A 20 -5.37 -1.43 32.91
C GLU A 20 -4.39 -0.24 33.03
N PRO A 21 -4.85 0.91 33.61
CA PRO A 21 -4.04 2.11 33.80
C PRO A 21 -3.06 1.98 34.98
N ARG A 22 -2.08 1.11 34.84
CA ARG A 22 -1.01 0.87 35.82
C ARG A 22 0.36 0.88 35.17
N PRO A 23 1.44 1.20 35.91
CA PRO A 23 2.79 1.20 35.35
C PRO A 23 3.13 -0.14 34.69
N GLY A 24 3.53 -0.11 33.43
CA GLY A 24 3.84 -1.29 32.63
C GLY A 24 4.33 -0.93 31.23
N ILE A 25 4.76 -1.93 30.49
CA ILE A 25 5.18 -1.83 29.10
C ILE A 25 4.22 -2.67 28.25
N VAL A 26 3.74 -2.10 27.17
CA VAL A 26 2.99 -2.82 26.13
C VAL A 26 3.84 -2.88 24.88
N VAL A 27 4.06 -4.08 24.37
CA VAL A 27 4.68 -4.32 23.08
C VAL A 27 3.57 -4.75 22.12
N ALA A 28 3.33 -3.98 21.07
CA ALA A 28 2.25 -4.25 20.12
C ALA A 28 2.77 -4.31 18.70
N THR A 29 2.21 -5.20 17.88
CA THR A 29 2.41 -5.13 16.42
C THR A 29 1.59 -3.95 15.87
N PRO A 30 2.07 -3.24 14.81
CA PRO A 30 1.37 -2.09 14.25
C PRO A 30 -0.10 -2.39 13.92
N GLY A 31 -1.02 -1.64 14.52
CA GLY A 31 -2.46 -1.82 14.40
C GLY A 31 -3.10 -2.75 15.44
N ALA A 32 -2.32 -3.25 16.40
CA ALA A 32 -2.81 -4.06 17.53
C ALA A 32 -2.55 -3.38 18.89
N GLU A 33 -2.33 -2.07 18.89
CA GLU A 33 -2.09 -1.29 20.10
C GLU A 33 -3.36 -1.21 20.94
N PRO A 34 -3.38 -1.73 22.20
CA PRO A 34 -4.54 -1.65 23.08
C PRO A 34 -4.73 -0.23 23.61
N ARG A 35 -5.95 0.11 23.98
CA ARG A 35 -6.28 1.37 24.64
C ARG A 35 -5.99 1.28 26.14
N VAL A 36 -5.66 2.42 26.73
CA VAL A 36 -5.54 2.58 28.19
C VAL A 36 -6.29 3.84 28.61
N GLU A 37 -6.99 3.77 29.73
CA GLU A 37 -7.66 4.95 30.28
C GLU A 37 -6.63 6.02 30.66
N GLY A 38 -6.89 7.28 30.25
CA GLY A 38 -5.96 8.41 30.46
C GLY A 38 -4.78 8.46 29.46
N GLY A 39 -4.68 7.52 28.55
CA GLY A 39 -3.61 7.46 27.53
C GLY A 39 -2.25 7.00 28.06
N TYR A 40 -1.38 6.59 27.14
CA TYR A 40 -0.01 6.19 27.49
C TYR A 40 0.85 7.40 27.86
N ALA A 41 1.81 7.20 28.77
CA ALA A 41 2.79 8.23 29.11
C ALA A 41 3.81 8.43 27.99
N ALA A 42 4.15 7.36 27.28
CA ALA A 42 5.07 7.42 26.14
C ALA A 42 4.76 6.31 25.14
N ALA A 43 5.15 6.55 23.87
CA ALA A 43 5.18 5.54 22.83
C ALA A 43 6.52 5.58 22.09
N LEU A 44 7.04 4.40 21.75
CA LEU A 44 8.20 4.21 20.87
C LEU A 44 7.72 3.56 19.58
N LEU A 45 7.82 4.28 18.48
CA LEU A 45 7.47 3.80 17.14
C LEU A 45 8.75 3.22 16.53
N LEU A 46 8.91 1.91 16.67
CA LEU A 46 10.07 1.17 16.21
C LEU A 46 9.93 0.77 14.73
N ASP A 47 11.05 0.33 14.14
CA ASP A 47 11.09 -0.27 12.79
C ASP A 47 10.53 0.62 11.68
N GLY A 48 10.61 1.95 11.82
CA GLY A 48 10.07 2.90 10.86
C GLY A 48 10.57 2.67 9.44
N ARG A 49 11.84 2.27 9.29
CA ARG A 49 12.41 1.94 7.99
C ARG A 49 11.72 0.73 7.34
N LEU A 50 11.47 -0.33 8.09
CA LEU A 50 10.78 -1.52 7.57
C LEU A 50 9.35 -1.24 7.13
N MET A 51 8.72 -0.22 7.67
CA MET A 51 7.37 0.19 7.26
C MET A 51 7.37 0.98 5.96
N ILE A 52 8.42 1.77 5.70
CA ILE A 52 8.51 2.69 4.56
C ILE A 52 9.19 2.03 3.35
N ASP A 53 10.26 1.25 3.56
CA ASP A 53 11.09 0.66 2.49
C ASP A 53 10.44 -0.57 1.80
N ARG A 54 9.13 -0.73 1.92
CA ARG A 54 8.41 -1.80 1.21
C ARG A 54 8.17 -1.40 -0.24
N PRO A 55 8.23 -2.35 -1.20
CA PRO A 55 7.91 -2.10 -2.61
C PRO A 55 6.39 -1.95 -2.82
N ASP A 56 5.80 -0.96 -2.18
CA ASP A 56 4.37 -0.67 -2.18
C ASP A 56 4.19 0.85 -2.25
N LEU A 57 3.45 1.32 -3.24
CA LEU A 57 3.16 2.75 -3.42
C LEU A 57 2.53 3.41 -2.19
N ARG A 58 1.85 2.63 -1.35
CA ARG A 58 1.16 3.12 -0.15
C ARG A 58 1.97 2.93 1.14
N ALA A 59 3.21 2.44 1.06
CA ALA A 59 4.01 2.15 2.24
C ALA A 59 4.16 3.36 3.17
N ALA A 60 4.52 4.52 2.62
CA ALA A 60 4.70 5.75 3.40
C ALA A 60 3.36 6.27 3.98
N GLU A 61 2.28 6.24 3.19
CA GLU A 61 0.93 6.63 3.67
C GLU A 61 0.45 5.72 4.80
N GLU A 62 0.63 4.42 4.65
CA GLU A 62 0.23 3.45 5.66
C GLU A 62 1.08 3.59 6.93
N ALA A 63 2.39 3.91 6.81
CA ALA A 63 3.23 4.21 7.95
C ALA A 63 2.73 5.44 8.71
N VAL A 64 2.49 6.55 8.01
CA VAL A 64 1.95 7.79 8.63
C VAL A 64 0.60 7.51 9.30
N ARG A 65 -0.31 6.81 8.62
CA ARG A 65 -1.62 6.48 9.18
C ARG A 65 -1.51 5.70 10.48
N ARG A 66 -0.67 4.67 10.53
CA ARG A 66 -0.45 3.85 11.72
C ARG A 66 0.24 4.61 12.84
N TRP A 67 1.25 5.40 12.50
CA TRP A 67 1.94 6.21 13.49
C TRP A 67 1.03 7.26 14.12
N ILE A 68 0.21 7.95 13.32
CA ILE A 68 -0.78 8.92 13.86
C ILE A 68 -1.80 8.19 14.75
N ALA A 69 -2.24 6.99 14.37
CA ALA A 69 -3.13 6.20 15.22
C ALA A 69 -2.46 5.85 16.56
N ALA A 70 -1.20 5.43 16.58
CA ALA A 70 -0.46 5.17 17.81
C ALA A 70 -0.22 6.44 18.64
N VAL A 71 0.12 7.55 17.99
CA VAL A 71 0.25 8.88 18.65
C VAL A 71 -1.04 9.27 19.39
N SER A 72 -2.20 9.00 18.79
CA SER A 72 -3.50 9.32 19.38
C SER A 72 -3.82 8.53 20.67
N LEU A 73 -3.08 7.48 20.97
CA LEU A 73 -3.19 6.72 22.21
C LEU A 73 -2.33 7.29 23.35
N VAL A 74 -1.43 8.21 23.04
CA VAL A 74 -0.59 8.88 24.03
C VAL A 74 -1.31 10.12 24.55
N ARG A 75 -1.22 10.36 25.85
CA ARG A 75 -1.78 11.56 26.47
C ARG A 75 -1.17 12.83 25.88
N PRO A 76 -1.82 13.98 25.95
CA PRO A 76 -1.31 15.25 25.45
C PRO A 76 0.08 15.60 26.01
N ALA A 77 0.86 16.36 25.24
CA ALA A 77 2.17 16.83 25.70
C ALA A 77 2.07 17.73 26.94
N SER A 78 0.97 18.48 27.10
CA SER A 78 0.65 19.23 28.33
C SER A 78 0.62 18.35 29.58
N ASP A 79 0.24 17.09 29.41
CA ASP A 79 0.14 16.08 30.49
C ASP A 79 1.38 15.17 30.54
N GLY A 80 2.46 15.59 29.86
CA GLY A 80 3.75 14.91 29.82
C GLY A 80 3.80 13.72 28.86
N GLY A 81 2.88 13.62 27.89
CA GLY A 81 2.93 12.60 26.84
C GLY A 81 4.14 12.78 25.91
N THR A 82 4.80 11.69 25.56
CA THR A 82 6.00 11.72 24.69
C THR A 82 5.91 10.62 23.65
N VAL A 83 6.23 10.97 22.39
CA VAL A 83 6.35 9.99 21.30
C VAL A 83 7.73 10.08 20.69
N VAL A 84 8.38 8.94 20.48
CA VAL A 84 9.67 8.83 19.81
C VAL A 84 9.50 7.95 18.58
N VAL A 85 9.87 8.48 17.41
CA VAL A 85 9.92 7.72 16.15
C VAL A 85 11.35 7.31 15.87
N VAL A 86 11.60 6.01 15.75
CA VAL A 86 12.92 5.46 15.41
C VAL A 86 12.99 5.26 13.89
N ALA A 87 13.37 6.34 13.20
CA ALA A 87 13.55 6.39 11.75
C ALA A 87 14.43 7.59 11.38
N ASP A 88 14.82 7.70 10.12
CA ASP A 88 15.52 8.88 9.62
C ASP A 88 14.61 10.13 9.75
N PRO A 89 15.03 11.16 10.53
CA PRO A 89 14.23 12.35 10.74
C PRO A 89 14.00 13.18 9.47
N ALA A 90 14.79 13.00 8.40
CA ALA A 90 14.62 13.71 7.14
C ALA A 90 13.47 13.16 6.29
N LEU A 91 12.97 11.98 6.60
CA LEU A 91 11.87 11.36 5.82
C LEU A 91 10.58 12.17 5.93
N PRO A 92 9.90 12.48 4.80
CA PRO A 92 8.64 13.23 4.79
C PRO A 92 7.56 12.63 5.71
N ALA A 93 7.47 11.30 5.77
CA ALA A 93 6.55 10.58 6.63
C ALA A 93 6.81 10.82 8.13
N VAL A 94 8.09 10.85 8.55
CA VAL A 94 8.48 11.16 9.93
C VAL A 94 8.16 12.61 10.26
N GLN A 95 8.49 13.53 9.35
CA GLN A 95 8.20 14.95 9.51
C GLN A 95 6.69 15.24 9.63
N ALA A 96 5.86 14.48 8.91
CA ALA A 96 4.41 14.59 9.01
C ALA A 96 3.90 14.25 10.42
N VAL A 97 4.45 13.21 11.02
CA VAL A 97 4.09 12.79 12.40
C VAL A 97 4.59 13.81 13.42
N VAL A 98 5.86 14.24 13.32
CA VAL A 98 6.47 15.19 14.25
C VAL A 98 5.75 16.55 14.24
N ARG A 99 5.28 16.99 13.06
CA ARG A 99 4.55 18.26 12.90
C ARG A 99 3.05 18.14 13.12
N GLY A 100 2.51 16.91 13.24
CA GLY A 100 1.07 16.70 13.29
C GLY A 100 0.34 17.10 12.00
N ASP A 101 1.03 16.99 10.84
CA ASP A 101 0.51 17.41 9.54
C ASP A 101 0.38 16.26 8.52
N PRO A 102 -0.52 15.31 8.77
CA PRO A 102 -0.82 14.25 7.81
C PRO A 102 -1.48 14.77 6.53
N ALA A 103 -2.19 15.91 6.60
CA ALA A 103 -2.85 16.49 5.46
C ALA A 103 -1.84 17.06 4.45
N GLY A 104 -0.84 17.82 4.93
CA GLY A 104 0.25 18.34 4.08
C GLY A 104 1.09 17.21 3.49
N PHE A 105 1.30 16.11 4.23
CA PHE A 105 1.93 14.91 3.69
C PHE A 105 1.12 14.30 2.55
N ALA A 106 -0.17 14.08 2.74
CA ALA A 106 -1.06 13.51 1.73
C ALA A 106 -1.15 14.39 0.47
N ALA A 107 -1.18 15.72 0.63
CA ALA A 107 -1.19 16.65 -0.50
C ALA A 107 0.10 16.57 -1.34
N ARG A 108 1.25 16.42 -0.68
CA ARG A 108 2.55 16.24 -1.35
C ARG A 108 2.61 14.93 -2.12
N GLU A 109 2.25 13.81 -1.46
CA GLU A 109 2.19 12.50 -2.10
C GLU A 109 1.27 12.51 -3.33
N LEU A 110 0.11 13.16 -3.23
CA LEU A 110 -0.82 13.27 -4.35
C LEU A 110 -0.20 14.04 -5.52
N SER A 111 0.47 15.16 -5.25
CA SER A 111 1.14 15.95 -6.29
C SER A 111 2.25 15.17 -6.99
N GLU A 112 3.06 14.44 -6.24
CA GLU A 112 4.11 13.58 -6.80
C GLU A 112 3.53 12.47 -7.68
N ARG A 113 2.42 11.84 -7.24
CA ARG A 113 1.73 10.81 -8.03
C ARG A 113 1.07 11.36 -9.28
N GLU A 114 0.60 12.58 -9.25
CA GLU A 114 0.08 13.25 -10.44
C GLU A 114 1.18 13.44 -11.49
N LEU A 115 2.35 13.91 -11.09
CA LEU A 115 3.52 14.04 -11.96
C LEU A 115 3.97 12.70 -12.54
N LEU A 116 3.96 11.65 -11.72
CA LEU A 116 4.38 10.30 -12.11
C LEU A 116 3.29 9.46 -12.78
N ARG A 117 2.09 10.01 -12.96
CA ARG A 117 0.91 9.32 -13.53
C ARG A 117 0.53 8.06 -12.77
N LEU A 118 0.57 8.13 -11.44
CA LEU A 118 0.30 7.02 -10.52
C LEU A 118 -1.04 7.18 -9.78
N PRO A 119 -1.63 6.09 -9.26
CA PRO A 119 -2.81 6.15 -8.41
C PRO A 119 -2.55 6.96 -7.12
N PRO A 120 -3.55 7.68 -6.60
CA PRO A 120 -4.94 7.76 -7.04
C PRO A 120 -5.20 8.90 -8.05
N ALA A 121 -4.19 9.70 -8.43
CA ALA A 121 -4.34 10.80 -9.39
C ALA A 121 -4.67 10.28 -10.79
N TRP A 122 -4.09 9.13 -11.15
CA TRP A 122 -4.33 8.40 -12.38
C TRP A 122 -4.99 7.05 -12.10
N ARG A 123 -5.64 6.48 -13.14
CA ARG A 123 -6.12 5.09 -13.13
C ARG A 123 -5.07 4.19 -13.77
N VAL A 124 -4.93 3.00 -13.22
CA VAL A 124 -3.98 2.00 -13.70
C VAL A 124 -4.68 0.68 -13.91
N ALA A 125 -4.46 0.05 -15.05
CA ALA A 125 -4.81 -1.35 -15.26
C ALA A 125 -3.53 -2.18 -15.35
N GLU A 126 -3.45 -3.23 -14.56
CA GLU A 126 -2.39 -4.24 -14.61
C GLU A 126 -2.86 -5.41 -15.47
N LEU A 127 -2.03 -5.77 -16.45
CA LEU A 127 -2.22 -6.91 -17.33
C LEU A 127 -1.13 -7.93 -17.04
N THR A 128 -1.50 -9.16 -16.66
CA THR A 128 -0.52 -10.21 -16.33
C THR A 128 -0.86 -11.51 -17.05
N GLY A 129 0.08 -12.06 -17.80
CA GLY A 129 -0.10 -13.27 -18.57
C GLY A 129 1.19 -13.75 -19.22
N ARG A 130 1.10 -14.72 -20.14
CA ARG A 130 2.23 -15.09 -21.01
C ARG A 130 2.59 -13.91 -21.92
N PRO A 131 3.85 -13.76 -22.33
CA PRO A 131 4.28 -12.63 -23.18
C PRO A 131 3.42 -12.44 -24.43
N GLY A 132 3.16 -13.51 -25.19
CA GLY A 132 2.34 -13.48 -26.39
C GLY A 132 0.90 -13.09 -26.12
N ASP A 133 0.29 -13.57 -25.03
CA ASP A 133 -1.10 -13.29 -24.67
C ASP A 133 -1.30 -11.82 -24.25
N VAL A 134 -0.35 -11.25 -23.50
CA VAL A 134 -0.38 -9.83 -23.12
C VAL A 134 -0.18 -8.94 -24.35
N ALA A 135 0.75 -9.28 -25.22
CA ALA A 135 1.01 -8.53 -26.47
C ALA A 135 -0.23 -8.56 -27.38
N ASP A 136 -0.86 -9.71 -27.52
CA ASP A 136 -2.07 -9.90 -28.31
C ASP A 136 -3.25 -9.08 -27.76
N LEU A 137 -3.49 -9.12 -26.43
CA LEU A 137 -4.51 -8.28 -25.81
C LEU A 137 -4.26 -6.80 -26.05
N LEU A 138 -3.00 -6.33 -25.90
CA LEU A 138 -2.63 -4.93 -26.13
C LEU A 138 -2.78 -4.53 -27.62
N GLY A 139 -2.57 -5.46 -28.55
CA GLY A 139 -2.78 -5.24 -29.97
C GLY A 139 -4.25 -5.10 -30.37
N HIS A 140 -5.17 -5.72 -29.63
CA HIS A 140 -6.60 -5.68 -29.92
C HIS A 140 -7.37 -4.60 -29.14
N VAL A 141 -6.82 -4.11 -28.02
CA VAL A 141 -7.49 -3.11 -27.20
C VAL A 141 -7.42 -1.72 -27.85
N ARG A 142 -8.55 -1.05 -27.92
CA ARG A 142 -8.63 0.35 -28.34
C ARG A 142 -8.54 1.26 -27.11
N LEU A 143 -7.31 1.58 -26.74
CA LEU A 143 -7.05 2.44 -25.58
C LEU A 143 -7.43 3.90 -25.86
N PRO A 144 -7.85 4.68 -24.83
CA PRO A 144 -7.96 6.13 -24.90
C PRO A 144 -6.67 6.77 -25.44
N GLY A 145 -6.79 7.87 -26.16
CA GLY A 145 -5.65 8.54 -26.79
C GLY A 145 -4.61 9.09 -25.79
N SER A 146 -5.00 9.30 -24.53
CA SER A 146 -4.13 9.73 -23.43
C SER A 146 -3.44 8.56 -22.72
N ALA A 147 -3.80 7.31 -23.06
CA ALA A 147 -3.27 6.13 -22.39
C ALA A 147 -1.76 5.98 -22.63
N ALA A 148 -1.05 5.61 -21.57
CA ALA A 148 0.34 5.19 -21.66
C ALA A 148 0.46 3.73 -21.26
N VAL A 149 1.25 2.96 -22.02
CA VAL A 149 1.56 1.55 -21.72
C VAL A 149 2.99 1.46 -21.23
N LEU A 150 3.17 0.88 -20.04
CA LEU A 150 4.47 0.65 -19.41
C LEU A 150 4.75 -0.86 -19.39
N GLY A 151 5.92 -1.25 -19.81
CA GLY A 151 6.30 -2.66 -19.96
C GLY A 151 6.03 -3.17 -21.39
N PRO A 152 5.85 -4.50 -21.59
CA PRO A 152 5.81 -5.53 -20.57
C PRO A 152 7.16 -5.82 -19.90
N VAL A 153 7.13 -6.16 -18.61
CA VAL A 153 8.31 -6.60 -17.86
C VAL A 153 8.10 -8.02 -17.30
N PRO A 154 9.16 -8.85 -17.20
CA PRO A 154 9.03 -10.16 -16.56
C PRO A 154 8.52 -10.07 -15.13
N VAL A 155 7.60 -10.95 -14.77
CA VAL A 155 7.20 -11.14 -13.37
C VAL A 155 8.19 -12.10 -12.73
N VAL A 156 8.80 -11.68 -11.61
CA VAL A 156 9.69 -12.55 -10.84
C VAL A 156 8.84 -13.64 -10.18
N PRO A 157 9.08 -14.93 -10.48
CA PRO A 157 8.35 -16.02 -9.84
C PRO A 157 8.59 -16.02 -8.33
N SER A 158 7.54 -16.26 -7.55
CA SER A 158 7.76 -16.53 -6.13
C SER A 158 8.43 -17.91 -5.96
N PRO A 159 9.14 -18.18 -4.87
CA PRO A 159 9.74 -19.50 -4.63
C PRO A 159 8.75 -20.67 -4.68
N ARG A 160 7.47 -20.41 -4.46
CA ARG A 160 6.37 -21.40 -4.53
C ARG A 160 5.84 -21.60 -5.95
N SER A 161 6.27 -20.78 -6.92
CA SER A 161 5.79 -20.82 -8.31
C SER A 161 6.94 -20.95 -9.32
N ALA A 162 8.08 -21.49 -8.90
CA ALA A 162 9.30 -21.60 -9.71
C ALA A 162 9.10 -22.43 -11.00
N ASP A 163 8.16 -23.37 -11.01
CA ASP A 163 7.84 -24.23 -12.18
C ASP A 163 6.77 -23.63 -13.10
N GLN A 164 6.34 -22.40 -12.88
CA GLN A 164 5.34 -21.76 -13.73
C GLN A 164 5.97 -21.18 -14.99
N GLU A 165 5.20 -21.25 -16.09
CA GLU A 165 5.59 -20.63 -17.35
C GLU A 165 5.92 -19.12 -17.19
N PRO A 166 6.86 -18.60 -17.99
CA PRO A 166 7.23 -17.19 -17.96
C PRO A 166 6.02 -16.28 -18.10
N ARG A 167 5.87 -15.35 -17.19
CA ARG A 167 4.80 -14.36 -17.22
C ARG A 167 5.39 -12.96 -17.30
N VAL A 168 4.65 -12.08 -17.94
CA VAL A 168 4.97 -10.66 -18.01
C VAL A 168 3.84 -9.83 -17.42
N ARG A 169 4.19 -8.63 -16.99
CA ARG A 169 3.27 -7.62 -16.51
C ARG A 169 3.40 -6.36 -17.37
N ALA A 170 2.28 -5.84 -17.81
CA ALA A 170 2.17 -4.52 -18.40
C ALA A 170 1.21 -3.66 -17.59
N LEU A 171 1.47 -2.36 -17.50
CA LEU A 171 0.59 -1.38 -16.89
C LEU A 171 0.06 -0.45 -17.95
N VAL A 172 -1.23 -0.17 -17.90
CA VAL A 172 -1.88 0.84 -18.74
C VAL A 172 -2.38 1.95 -17.83
N THR A 173 -1.93 3.18 -18.04
CA THR A 173 -2.30 4.33 -17.23
C THR A 173 -3.12 5.32 -18.03
N VAL A 174 -4.16 5.89 -17.43
CA VAL A 174 -4.99 6.97 -18.00
C VAL A 174 -5.32 8.02 -16.96
N PRO A 175 -5.63 9.27 -17.34
CA PRO A 175 -6.22 10.23 -16.42
C PRO A 175 -7.45 9.67 -15.71
N ARG A 176 -7.66 10.02 -14.46
CA ARG A 176 -8.73 9.46 -13.61
C ARG A 176 -10.12 9.50 -14.27
N ARG A 177 -10.43 10.57 -15.03
CA ARG A 177 -11.71 10.74 -15.73
C ARG A 177 -11.95 9.69 -16.84
N GLU A 178 -10.88 9.14 -17.40
CA GLU A 178 -10.93 8.15 -18.50
C GLU A 178 -10.90 6.70 -18.00
N GLY A 179 -10.92 6.50 -16.68
CA GLY A 179 -10.95 5.16 -16.06
C GLY A 179 -12.10 4.27 -16.54
N PRO A 180 -13.35 4.76 -16.63
CA PRO A 180 -14.47 3.97 -17.16
C PRO A 180 -14.24 3.53 -18.62
N GLU A 181 -13.69 4.40 -19.46
CA GLU A 181 -13.36 4.11 -20.86
C GLU A 181 -12.27 3.03 -20.97
N LEU A 182 -11.20 3.15 -20.17
CA LEU A 182 -10.16 2.12 -20.07
C LEU A 182 -10.74 0.77 -19.68
N ALA A 183 -11.59 0.73 -18.65
CA ALA A 183 -12.19 -0.51 -18.17
C ALA A 183 -13.08 -1.16 -19.24
N ALA A 184 -13.89 -0.35 -19.94
CA ALA A 184 -14.75 -0.82 -21.04
C ALA A 184 -13.91 -1.36 -22.21
N ALA A 185 -12.84 -0.67 -22.60
CA ALA A 185 -11.94 -1.10 -23.67
C ALA A 185 -11.27 -2.44 -23.37
N LEU A 186 -10.73 -2.60 -22.15
CA LEU A 186 -10.09 -3.85 -21.70
C LEU A 186 -11.10 -5.00 -21.62
N HIS A 187 -12.31 -4.73 -21.12
CA HIS A 187 -13.36 -5.73 -21.07
C HIS A 187 -13.77 -6.19 -22.48
N ALA A 188 -13.98 -5.26 -23.41
CA ALA A 188 -14.33 -5.59 -24.80
C ALA A 188 -13.25 -6.41 -25.48
N ALA A 189 -11.96 -6.03 -25.35
CA ALA A 189 -10.85 -6.79 -25.91
C ALA A 189 -10.74 -8.19 -25.33
N SER A 190 -10.91 -8.34 -24.02
CA SER A 190 -10.94 -9.64 -23.34
C SER A 190 -12.09 -10.53 -23.82
N ALA A 191 -13.28 -9.94 -24.02
CA ALA A 191 -14.45 -10.67 -24.54
C ALA A 191 -14.22 -11.18 -25.97
N VAL A 192 -13.62 -10.35 -26.85
CA VAL A 192 -13.29 -10.75 -28.23
C VAL A 192 -12.32 -11.92 -28.25
N ARG A 193 -11.23 -11.85 -27.46
CA ARG A 193 -10.26 -12.95 -27.34
C ARG A 193 -10.91 -14.24 -26.83
N SER A 194 -11.75 -14.13 -25.80
CA SER A 194 -12.48 -15.28 -25.25
C SER A 194 -13.42 -15.91 -26.28
N ALA A 195 -14.15 -15.11 -27.05
CA ALA A 195 -15.05 -15.60 -28.09
C ALA A 195 -14.30 -16.33 -29.22
N ARG A 196 -13.11 -15.88 -29.56
CA ARG A 196 -12.27 -16.50 -30.59
C ARG A 196 -11.50 -17.71 -30.08
N LYS A 197 -11.49 -17.96 -28.76
CA LYS A 197 -10.65 -18.98 -28.10
C LYS A 197 -9.15 -18.81 -28.41
N GLU A 198 -8.71 -17.58 -28.62
CA GLU A 198 -7.34 -17.23 -28.94
C GLU A 198 -6.50 -17.03 -27.69
N GLY A 199 -5.38 -17.76 -27.61
CA GLY A 199 -4.35 -17.61 -26.56
C GLY A 199 -4.75 -18.08 -25.16
N GLY A 200 -3.85 -17.86 -24.23
CA GLY A 200 -4.00 -18.15 -22.82
C GLY A 200 -4.68 -17.02 -22.03
N PRO A 201 -4.97 -17.24 -20.74
CA PRO A 201 -5.61 -16.26 -19.91
C PRO A 201 -4.70 -15.07 -19.60
N VAL A 202 -5.23 -13.86 -19.75
CA VAL A 202 -4.62 -12.62 -19.24
C VAL A 202 -5.44 -12.12 -18.05
N THR A 203 -4.78 -11.98 -16.92
CA THR A 203 -5.40 -11.38 -15.73
C THR A 203 -5.37 -9.86 -15.89
N VAL A 204 -6.54 -9.23 -15.81
CA VAL A 204 -6.70 -7.77 -15.84
C VAL A 204 -7.16 -7.31 -14.46
N ARG A 205 -6.42 -6.39 -13.85
CA ARG A 205 -6.78 -5.76 -12.57
C ARG A 205 -6.77 -4.25 -12.73
N VAL A 206 -7.90 -3.60 -12.45
CA VAL A 206 -7.99 -2.15 -12.46
C VAL A 206 -7.76 -1.63 -11.04
N ASP A 207 -6.89 -0.64 -10.90
CA ASP A 207 -6.44 -0.05 -9.64
C ASP A 207 -6.04 -1.12 -8.60
N PRO A 208 -5.07 -2.00 -8.92
CA PRO A 208 -4.64 -3.01 -7.97
C PRO A 208 -4.12 -2.37 -6.68
N ALA A 209 -4.38 -3.02 -5.54
CA ALA A 209 -3.97 -2.50 -4.23
C ALA A 209 -2.44 -2.39 -4.09
N ALA A 210 -1.70 -3.25 -4.80
CA ALA A 210 -0.25 -3.22 -4.88
C ALA A 210 0.18 -3.33 -6.34
N LEU A 211 1.19 -2.56 -6.74
CA LEU A 211 1.81 -2.55 -8.07
C LEU A 211 3.15 -3.32 -8.09
N GLY A 212 3.40 -4.15 -7.10
CA GLY A 212 4.65 -4.89 -6.93
C GLY A 212 4.49 -6.39 -6.94
#